data_6cdd5ee0d8786ecf44918e4b141b4f40
#
_entry.id   6cdd5ee0d8786ecf44918e4b141b4f40
#
_cell.length_a   1.000
_cell.length_b   1.000
_cell.length_c   1.000
_cell.angle_alpha   90.00
_cell.angle_beta   90.00
_cell.angle_gamma   90.00
#
_symmetry.space_group_name_H-M   'P 1'
#
loop_
_entity.id
_entity.type
_entity.pdbx_description
1 polymer ?
#
loop_
_entity_poly.entity_id
_entity_poly.type
_entity_poly.pdbx_seq_one_letter_code
_entity_poly.pdbx_strand_id
1 'polypeptide(L)'
;MIKTPIAKFNNGNNKITLYDDGTQVVKGDMNFEYPLTIDCKISSLCTMNCPFCYEGNNENGKIADFNQEWINSLPPYTEIAVNLNDPIDNESLDVYNFLNKLKEKNIITNVTINFNTFKDFHYILEAWQKKGLIYGIGVSLTDKFFEDPEFYVEGRFKKFKNLVIHTIFGITSYKDYKTLSKYYPEAKILILGYKDKGRGINYHKENKAINFNQKQVLDNFEGLYDMFDTIAFDCLAVKQLDIKNKVPKEVYELNYLGDDGTRSMYVDMVNKKFASSSLSNKLYDLTNNIKDMFNIVKK
;
A
#
# COMPACT_ATOMS: atom_id res chain seq x y z
N MET A 1 14.83 -12.21 -12.97
CA MET A 1 15.99 -11.46 -12.37
C MET A 1 16.44 -12.17 -11.12
N ILE A 2 17.74 -12.17 -10.83
CA ILE A 2 18.27 -12.74 -9.57
C ILE A 2 17.99 -11.72 -8.47
N LYS A 3 17.23 -12.13 -7.43
CA LYS A 3 16.93 -11.28 -6.27
C LYS A 3 18.14 -11.22 -5.35
N THR A 4 18.56 -10.02 -4.96
CA THR A 4 19.69 -9.80 -4.06
C THR A 4 19.21 -9.51 -2.64
N PRO A 5 19.60 -10.26 -1.61
CA PRO A 5 19.24 -9.95 -0.24
C PRO A 5 19.89 -8.64 0.21
N ILE A 6 19.09 -7.69 0.69
CA ILE A 6 19.55 -6.39 1.20
C ILE A 6 19.60 -6.33 2.74
N ALA A 7 18.79 -7.17 3.41
CA ALA A 7 18.83 -7.30 4.87
C ALA A 7 18.44 -8.70 5.32
N LYS A 8 18.98 -9.11 6.48
CA LYS A 8 18.56 -10.31 7.23
C LYS A 8 18.43 -9.91 8.69
N PHE A 9 17.28 -10.17 9.29
CA PHE A 9 17.00 -9.81 10.68
C PHE A 9 16.05 -10.80 11.34
N ASN A 10 15.94 -10.73 12.66
CA ASN A 10 15.00 -11.52 13.44
C ASN A 10 13.84 -10.64 13.93
N ASN A 11 12.65 -11.25 14.03
CA ASN A 11 11.47 -10.65 14.65
C ASN A 11 10.74 -11.74 15.44
N GLY A 12 10.93 -11.75 16.76
CA GLY A 12 10.59 -12.91 17.59
C GLY A 12 11.38 -14.15 17.15
N ASN A 13 10.71 -15.28 16.98
CA ASN A 13 11.31 -16.54 16.51
C ASN A 13 11.47 -16.61 14.97
N ASN A 14 11.08 -15.55 14.26
CA ASN A 14 11.11 -15.53 12.80
C ASN A 14 12.42 -14.93 12.28
N LYS A 15 13.01 -15.60 11.28
CA LYS A 15 14.13 -15.09 10.49
C LYS A 15 13.58 -14.51 9.18
N ILE A 16 13.81 -13.23 8.95
CA ILE A 16 13.33 -12.52 7.77
C ILE A 16 14.51 -12.20 6.86
N THR A 17 14.35 -12.45 5.57
CA THR A 17 15.24 -11.97 4.51
C THR A 17 14.49 -11.02 3.62
N LEU A 18 14.94 -9.78 3.53
CA LEU A 18 14.42 -8.76 2.62
C LEU A 18 15.32 -8.70 1.39
N TYR A 19 14.69 -8.67 0.20
CA TYR A 19 15.36 -8.59 -1.09
C TYR A 19 15.19 -7.22 -1.74
N ASP A 20 16.03 -6.93 -2.72
CA ASP A 20 16.09 -5.67 -3.46
C ASP A 20 14.84 -5.36 -4.31
N ASP A 21 13.97 -6.33 -4.54
CA ASP A 21 12.68 -6.18 -5.23
C ASP A 21 11.50 -6.00 -4.27
N GLY A 22 11.75 -5.89 -2.95
CA GLY A 22 10.74 -5.78 -1.90
C GLY A 22 10.20 -7.11 -1.38
N THR A 23 10.61 -8.25 -1.96
CA THR A 23 10.21 -9.57 -1.46
C THR A 23 10.73 -9.80 -0.05
N GLN A 24 9.85 -10.24 0.85
CA GLN A 24 10.21 -10.72 2.18
C GLN A 24 10.02 -12.23 2.27
N VAL A 25 11.06 -12.96 2.69
CA VAL A 25 10.97 -14.39 3.00
C VAL A 25 11.06 -14.58 4.49
N VAL A 26 10.03 -15.16 5.08
CA VAL A 26 9.90 -15.42 6.51
C VAL A 26 10.10 -16.92 6.78
N LYS A 27 10.93 -17.25 7.77
CA LYS A 27 11.15 -18.62 8.27
C LYS A 27 10.97 -18.62 9.79
N GLY A 28 9.96 -19.30 10.29
CA GLY A 28 9.65 -19.39 11.71
C GLY A 28 8.20 -19.79 11.96
N ASP A 29 7.70 -19.48 13.15
CA ASP A 29 6.37 -19.83 13.62
C ASP A 29 5.27 -18.78 13.28
N MET A 30 5.64 -17.76 12.54
CA MET A 30 4.78 -16.60 12.17
C MET A 30 4.30 -15.79 13.39
N ASN A 31 4.89 -16.00 14.56
CA ASN A 31 4.58 -15.22 15.75
C ASN A 31 5.58 -14.05 15.87
N PHE A 32 5.17 -12.87 15.40
CA PHE A 32 6.03 -11.68 15.35
C PHE A 32 6.01 -10.91 16.67
N GLU A 33 7.14 -10.37 17.05
CA GLU A 33 7.28 -9.49 18.22
C GLU A 33 6.94 -8.04 17.91
N TYR A 34 7.20 -7.61 16.67
CA TYR A 34 6.92 -6.30 16.12
C TYR A 34 6.16 -6.44 14.80
N PRO A 35 5.39 -5.42 14.37
CA PRO A 35 4.78 -5.46 13.05
C PRO A 35 5.89 -5.50 11.98
N LEU A 36 5.73 -6.34 10.95
CA LEU A 36 6.59 -6.31 9.77
C LEU A 36 6.23 -5.12 8.88
N THR A 37 4.92 -4.80 8.79
CA THR A 37 4.41 -3.73 7.95
C THR A 37 3.46 -2.83 8.75
N ILE A 38 3.59 -1.53 8.56
CA ILE A 38 2.69 -0.52 9.15
C ILE A 38 2.08 0.30 8.01
N ASP A 39 0.75 0.25 7.89
CA ASP A 39 0.01 1.21 7.07
C ASP A 39 -0.10 2.52 7.85
N CYS A 40 0.55 3.57 7.35
CA CYS A 40 0.72 4.83 8.09
C CYS A 40 -0.01 5.98 7.40
N LYS A 41 -1.09 6.45 8.03
CA LYS A 41 -1.80 7.66 7.60
C LYS A 41 -1.12 8.88 8.18
N ILE A 42 -0.47 9.67 7.32
CA ILE A 42 0.18 10.92 7.70
C ILE A 42 -0.63 12.16 7.35
N SER A 43 -1.68 12.01 6.54
CA SER A 43 -2.50 13.12 6.08
C SER A 43 -3.95 12.69 5.85
N SER A 44 -4.88 13.57 6.18
CA SER A 44 -6.27 13.54 5.71
C SER A 44 -6.56 14.66 4.69
N LEU A 45 -5.57 15.51 4.41
CA LEU A 45 -5.64 16.53 3.35
C LEU A 45 -5.55 15.84 1.98
N CYS A 46 -6.55 16.06 1.13
CA CYS A 46 -6.57 15.48 -0.21
C CYS A 46 -7.57 16.22 -1.11
N THR A 47 -7.09 16.81 -2.20
CA THR A 47 -7.91 17.54 -3.18
C THR A 47 -8.59 16.62 -4.20
N MET A 48 -8.21 15.34 -4.27
CA MET A 48 -8.77 14.37 -5.22
C MET A 48 -10.26 14.12 -5.05
N ASN A 49 -10.79 14.27 -3.84
CA ASN A 49 -12.20 14.10 -3.49
C ASN A 49 -12.87 12.85 -4.10
N CYS A 50 -12.13 11.71 -4.17
CA CYS A 50 -12.64 10.48 -4.77
C CYS A 50 -13.99 10.08 -4.14
N PRO A 51 -15.02 9.77 -4.94
CA PRO A 51 -16.35 9.44 -4.41
C PRO A 51 -16.37 8.13 -3.60
N PHE A 52 -15.42 7.24 -3.84
CA PHE A 52 -15.25 5.96 -3.14
C PHE A 52 -14.23 6.00 -1.99
N CYS A 53 -13.74 7.18 -1.58
CA CYS A 53 -12.73 7.28 -0.54
C CYS A 53 -13.23 6.76 0.80
N TYR A 54 -12.64 5.66 1.27
CA TYR A 54 -13.03 5.03 2.53
C TYR A 54 -12.58 5.81 3.77
N GLU A 55 -11.55 6.65 3.65
CA GLU A 55 -11.06 7.51 4.74
C GLU A 55 -11.77 8.86 4.81
N GLY A 56 -12.51 9.24 3.76
CA GLY A 56 -13.20 10.52 3.70
C GLY A 56 -12.28 11.73 3.59
N ASN A 57 -11.03 11.54 3.19
CA ASN A 57 -10.04 12.60 3.03
C ASN A 57 -10.56 13.70 2.09
N ASN A 58 -10.27 14.97 2.38
CA ASN A 58 -10.76 16.13 1.65
C ASN A 58 -9.79 17.32 1.74
N GLU A 59 -10.09 18.41 1.05
CA GLU A 59 -9.29 19.64 0.97
C GLU A 59 -9.13 20.40 2.30
N ASN A 60 -10.00 20.14 3.27
CA ASN A 60 -9.94 20.71 4.62
C ASN A 60 -9.29 19.75 5.63
N GLY A 61 -8.65 18.70 5.15
CA GLY A 61 -7.96 17.73 5.97
C GLY A 61 -6.74 18.29 6.70
N LYS A 62 -6.13 17.47 7.52
CA LYS A 62 -4.97 17.85 8.34
C LYS A 62 -3.78 16.97 8.00
N ILE A 63 -2.57 17.52 8.20
CA ILE A 63 -1.31 16.80 8.18
C ILE A 63 -0.94 16.45 9.62
N ALA A 64 -0.32 15.31 9.81
CA ALA A 64 0.10 14.84 11.12
C ALA A 64 1.29 15.66 11.67
N ASP A 65 1.39 15.73 12.98
CA ASP A 65 2.65 16.06 13.64
C ASP A 65 3.60 14.86 13.50
N PHE A 66 4.78 15.09 12.89
CA PHE A 66 5.79 14.07 12.65
C PHE A 66 6.72 13.82 13.87
N ASN A 67 6.55 14.57 14.97
CA ASN A 67 7.34 14.42 16.20
C ASN A 67 6.70 13.46 17.20
N GLN A 68 6.17 12.32 16.73
CA GLN A 68 5.54 11.31 17.59
C GLN A 68 6.60 10.30 18.09
N GLU A 69 6.59 10.04 19.40
CA GLU A 69 7.64 9.28 20.08
C GLU A 69 7.69 7.80 19.67
N TRP A 70 6.56 7.18 19.31
CA TRP A 70 6.50 5.79 18.89
C TRP A 70 7.46 5.48 17.73
N ILE A 71 7.75 6.48 16.87
CA ILE A 71 8.70 6.35 15.76
C ILE A 71 10.08 5.94 16.27
N ASN A 72 10.46 6.40 17.48
CA ASN A 72 11.75 6.09 18.07
C ASN A 72 11.87 4.61 18.50
N SER A 73 10.75 3.94 18.76
CA SER A 73 10.68 2.53 19.16
C SER A 73 10.63 1.53 17.98
N LEU A 74 10.60 2.02 16.74
CA LEU A 74 10.61 1.16 15.55
C LEU A 74 11.90 0.36 15.44
N PRO A 75 11.85 -0.96 15.29
CA PRO A 75 13.01 -1.75 14.94
C PRO A 75 13.44 -1.49 13.49
N PRO A 76 14.75 -1.61 13.17
CA PRO A 76 15.21 -1.46 11.80
C PRO A 76 14.57 -2.50 10.88
N TYR A 77 14.41 -2.14 9.61
CA TYR A 77 13.80 -2.94 8.54
C TYR A 77 12.29 -3.19 8.70
N THR A 78 11.61 -2.54 9.66
CA THR A 78 10.15 -2.43 9.62
C THR A 78 9.76 -1.72 8.32
N GLU A 79 8.77 -2.25 7.62
CA GLU A 79 8.22 -1.60 6.44
C GLU A 79 7.10 -0.63 6.85
N ILE A 80 7.19 0.61 6.39
CA ILE A 80 6.12 1.61 6.58
C ILE A 80 5.59 2.04 5.22
N ALA A 81 4.31 1.79 4.98
CA ALA A 81 3.57 2.29 3.83
C ALA A 81 2.93 3.64 4.19
N VAL A 82 3.53 4.71 3.72
CA VAL A 82 3.10 6.09 3.98
C VAL A 82 2.11 6.53 2.90
N ASN A 83 0.96 7.00 3.34
CA ASN A 83 -0.03 7.58 2.44
C ASN A 83 0.37 9.05 2.16
N LEU A 84 0.89 9.32 0.96
CA LEU A 84 1.17 10.66 0.44
C LEU A 84 0.00 11.13 -0.43
N ASN A 85 -0.96 11.85 0.17
CA ASN A 85 -1.99 12.54 -0.61
C ASN A 85 -1.41 13.82 -1.25
N ASP A 86 -1.92 15.00 -0.88
CA ASP A 86 -1.43 16.29 -1.39
C ASP A 86 -0.31 16.97 -0.56
N PRO A 87 0.17 16.43 0.59
CA PRO A 87 1.20 17.12 1.38
C PRO A 87 2.56 17.27 0.68
N ILE A 88 2.72 16.65 -0.46
CA ILE A 88 3.98 16.73 -1.21
C ILE A 88 4.26 18.14 -1.77
N ASP A 89 3.23 18.95 -1.94
CA ASP A 89 3.33 20.29 -2.53
C ASP A 89 3.72 21.35 -1.48
N ASN A 90 2.89 21.54 -0.46
CA ASN A 90 3.04 22.65 0.49
C ASN A 90 3.89 22.31 1.72
N GLU A 91 3.93 21.03 2.10
CA GLU A 91 4.60 20.52 3.31
C GLU A 91 5.76 19.57 2.97
N SER A 92 6.32 19.73 1.77
CA SER A 92 7.37 18.85 1.26
C SER A 92 8.61 18.78 2.16
N LEU A 93 8.93 19.86 2.87
CA LEU A 93 10.08 19.89 3.80
C LEU A 93 9.83 19.02 5.04
N ASP A 94 8.64 19.11 5.64
CA ASP A 94 8.32 18.32 6.83
C ASP A 94 8.19 16.83 6.50
N VAL A 95 7.56 16.51 5.37
CA VAL A 95 7.53 15.14 4.85
C VAL A 95 8.95 14.64 4.55
N TYR A 96 9.79 15.46 3.92
CA TYR A 96 11.20 15.12 3.67
C TYR A 96 11.95 14.81 4.97
N ASN A 97 11.82 15.66 5.99
CA ASN A 97 12.47 15.48 7.29
C ASN A 97 11.98 14.20 8.00
N PHE A 98 10.67 13.91 7.92
CA PHE A 98 10.10 12.67 8.42
C PHE A 98 10.68 11.44 7.73
N LEU A 99 10.70 11.41 6.39
CA LEU A 99 11.28 10.33 5.61
C LEU A 99 12.78 10.14 5.92
N ASN A 100 13.52 11.25 6.10
CA ASN A 100 14.94 11.18 6.47
C ASN A 100 15.13 10.58 7.87
N LYS A 101 14.28 10.93 8.85
CA LYS A 101 14.28 10.32 10.18
C LYS A 101 14.03 8.81 10.11
N LEU A 102 13.10 8.35 9.26
CA LEU A 102 12.85 6.93 9.03
C LEU A 102 14.06 6.23 8.40
N LYS A 103 14.67 6.85 7.39
CA LYS A 103 15.89 6.33 6.74
C LYS A 103 17.04 6.16 7.73
N GLU A 104 17.31 7.16 8.59
CA GLU A 104 18.37 7.11 9.62
C GLU A 104 18.19 5.93 10.58
N LYS A 105 16.96 5.46 10.76
CA LYS A 105 16.61 4.27 11.54
C LYS A 105 16.61 2.97 10.73
N ASN A 106 17.03 3.00 9.46
CA ASN A 106 16.95 1.87 8.53
C ASN A 106 15.53 1.32 8.35
N ILE A 107 14.51 2.17 8.41
CA ILE A 107 13.13 1.79 8.10
C ILE A 107 12.94 1.71 6.59
N ILE A 108 12.22 0.70 6.13
CA ILE A 108 11.87 0.52 4.72
C ILE A 108 10.62 1.33 4.44
N THR A 109 10.77 2.48 3.82
CA THR A 109 9.65 3.38 3.59
C THR A 109 9.13 3.24 2.16
N ASN A 110 7.87 2.83 2.03
CA ASN A 110 7.11 2.88 0.79
C ASN A 110 6.11 4.03 0.85
N VAL A 111 5.84 4.65 -0.28
CA VAL A 111 4.85 5.73 -0.37
C VAL A 111 3.73 5.33 -1.30
N THR A 112 2.50 5.67 -0.93
CA THR A 112 1.32 5.52 -1.80
C THR A 112 0.83 6.90 -2.21
N ILE A 113 0.63 7.07 -3.50
CA ILE A 113 0.21 8.34 -4.11
C ILE A 113 -0.86 8.07 -5.17
N ASN A 114 -1.79 9.01 -5.36
CA ASN A 114 -2.69 8.94 -6.49
C ASN A 114 -1.97 9.34 -7.80
N PHE A 115 -2.48 8.85 -8.93
CA PHE A 115 -1.86 9.08 -10.23
C PHE A 115 -1.76 10.57 -10.60
N ASN A 116 -2.75 11.40 -10.24
CA ASN A 116 -2.71 12.81 -10.60
C ASN A 116 -1.57 13.53 -9.87
N THR A 117 -1.42 13.30 -8.57
CA THR A 117 -0.31 13.86 -7.79
C THR A 117 1.04 13.25 -8.26
N PHE A 118 1.09 11.95 -8.59
CA PHE A 118 2.29 11.35 -9.19
C PHE A 118 2.68 12.07 -10.50
N LYS A 119 1.72 12.35 -11.37
CA LYS A 119 1.95 13.05 -12.63
C LYS A 119 2.65 14.39 -12.42
N ASP A 120 2.22 15.15 -11.42
CA ASP A 120 2.71 16.51 -11.18
C ASP A 120 4.03 16.51 -10.38
N PHE A 121 4.26 15.53 -9.49
CA PHE A 121 5.37 15.51 -8.54
C PHE A 121 6.34 14.32 -8.69
N HIS A 122 6.26 13.53 -9.77
CA HIS A 122 7.14 12.37 -9.98
C HIS A 122 8.63 12.69 -9.87
N TYR A 123 9.07 13.90 -10.23
CA TYR A 123 10.46 14.33 -10.14
C TYR A 123 10.95 14.46 -8.69
N ILE A 124 10.07 14.84 -7.75
CA ILE A 124 10.37 14.85 -6.31
C ILE A 124 10.53 13.41 -5.81
N LEU A 125 9.60 12.52 -6.18
CA LEU A 125 9.65 11.11 -5.81
C LEU A 125 10.91 10.42 -6.35
N GLU A 126 11.31 10.72 -7.59
CA GLU A 126 12.54 10.23 -8.18
C GLU A 126 13.78 10.70 -7.39
N ALA A 127 13.81 11.98 -7.00
CA ALA A 127 14.89 12.52 -6.18
C ALA A 127 14.92 11.85 -4.77
N TRP A 128 13.76 11.63 -4.15
CA TRP A 128 13.68 10.95 -2.87
C TRP A 128 14.12 9.49 -2.94
N GLN A 129 13.75 8.77 -4.02
CA GLN A 129 14.20 7.40 -4.22
C GLN A 129 15.71 7.33 -4.45
N LYS A 130 16.29 8.22 -5.28
CA LYS A 130 17.75 8.31 -5.48
C LYS A 130 18.51 8.61 -4.19
N LYS A 131 17.93 9.40 -3.29
CA LYS A 131 18.48 9.67 -1.96
C LYS A 131 18.26 8.53 -0.96
N GLY A 132 17.51 7.49 -1.32
CA GLY A 132 17.16 6.37 -0.42
C GLY A 132 16.21 6.76 0.70
N LEU A 133 15.40 7.81 0.53
CA LEU A 133 14.34 8.21 1.48
C LEU A 133 13.11 7.31 1.32
N ILE A 134 12.82 6.86 0.11
CA ILE A 134 11.76 5.93 -0.21
C ILE A 134 12.33 4.73 -0.97
N TYR A 135 11.79 3.56 -0.64
CA TYR A 135 12.19 2.29 -1.24
C TYR A 135 11.29 1.90 -2.41
N GLY A 136 9.98 1.96 -2.21
CA GLY A 136 8.96 1.63 -3.19
C GLY A 136 7.89 2.71 -3.31
N ILE A 137 7.18 2.68 -4.42
CA ILE A 137 6.12 3.64 -4.74
C ILE A 137 4.90 2.88 -5.22
N GLY A 138 3.77 3.04 -4.51
CA GLY A 138 2.45 2.60 -4.94
C GLY A 138 1.73 3.74 -5.65
N VAL A 139 1.34 3.55 -6.92
CA VAL A 139 0.58 4.54 -7.68
C VAL A 139 -0.85 4.04 -7.87
N SER A 140 -1.82 4.72 -7.24
CA SER A 140 -3.24 4.43 -7.43
C SER A 140 -3.71 5.05 -8.74
N LEU A 141 -4.12 4.21 -9.69
CA LEU A 141 -4.55 4.68 -11.00
C LEU A 141 -5.87 5.46 -10.92
N THR A 142 -5.98 6.43 -11.82
CA THR A 142 -7.19 7.20 -12.11
C THR A 142 -7.47 7.14 -13.60
N ASP A 143 -8.65 7.59 -14.03
CA ASP A 143 -9.04 7.62 -15.45
C ASP A 143 -8.03 8.37 -16.31
N LYS A 144 -7.37 9.39 -15.76
CA LYS A 144 -6.36 10.18 -16.48
C LYS A 144 -5.14 9.39 -16.94
N PHE A 145 -4.81 8.28 -16.28
CA PHE A 145 -3.76 7.40 -16.78
C PHE A 145 -4.11 6.82 -18.15
N PHE A 146 -5.39 6.46 -18.34
CA PHE A 146 -5.87 5.80 -19.54
C PHE A 146 -6.05 6.73 -20.75
N GLU A 147 -5.88 8.05 -20.57
CA GLU A 147 -5.85 9.02 -21.67
C GLU A 147 -4.56 8.91 -22.50
N ASP A 148 -3.40 8.66 -21.86
CA ASP A 148 -2.11 8.49 -22.53
C ASP A 148 -1.19 7.53 -21.75
N PRO A 149 -1.53 6.23 -21.70
CA PRO A 149 -0.78 5.26 -20.88
C PRO A 149 0.65 5.04 -21.37
N GLU A 150 0.91 5.10 -22.67
CA GLU A 150 2.25 4.91 -23.25
C GLU A 150 3.23 5.98 -22.77
N PHE A 151 2.84 7.24 -22.82
CA PHE A 151 3.65 8.35 -22.31
C PHE A 151 4.06 8.17 -20.85
N TYR A 152 3.12 7.74 -19.99
CA TYR A 152 3.40 7.58 -18.57
C TYR A 152 4.27 6.35 -18.29
N VAL A 153 4.02 5.23 -18.96
CA VAL A 153 4.81 4.01 -18.77
C VAL A 153 6.26 4.25 -19.22
N GLU A 154 6.48 4.64 -20.46
CA GLU A 154 7.83 4.81 -21.01
C GLU A 154 8.56 6.02 -20.41
N GLY A 155 7.88 7.13 -20.24
CA GLY A 155 8.49 8.37 -19.80
C GLY A 155 8.65 8.53 -18.29
N ARG A 156 7.88 7.79 -17.46
CA ARG A 156 7.78 8.01 -16.02
C ARG A 156 7.93 6.74 -15.20
N PHE A 157 7.05 5.73 -15.35
CA PHE A 157 7.01 4.56 -14.47
C PHE A 157 8.31 3.76 -14.51
N LYS A 158 8.87 3.51 -15.69
CA LYS A 158 10.12 2.74 -15.85
C LYS A 158 11.36 3.38 -15.23
N LYS A 159 11.29 4.64 -14.79
CA LYS A 159 12.37 5.31 -14.07
C LYS A 159 12.47 4.90 -12.61
N PHE A 160 11.40 4.32 -12.05
CA PHE A 160 11.32 3.98 -10.65
C PHE A 160 11.64 2.50 -10.40
N LYS A 161 12.43 2.25 -9.37
CA LYS A 161 12.55 0.91 -8.79
C LYS A 161 11.36 0.64 -7.89
N ASN A 162 10.91 -0.62 -7.84
CA ASN A 162 9.83 -1.05 -6.94
C ASN A 162 8.56 -0.18 -7.04
N LEU A 163 8.19 0.21 -8.27
CA LEU A 163 6.90 0.83 -8.53
C LEU A 163 5.84 -0.26 -8.62
N VAL A 164 4.74 -0.06 -7.89
CA VAL A 164 3.59 -0.96 -7.85
C VAL A 164 2.35 -0.16 -8.25
N ILE A 165 1.58 -0.69 -9.18
CA ILE A 165 0.31 -0.10 -9.59
C ILE A 165 -0.79 -0.59 -8.66
N HIS A 166 -1.46 0.35 -7.99
CA HIS A 166 -2.60 0.07 -7.15
C HIS A 166 -3.89 0.20 -7.96
N THR A 167 -4.71 -0.84 -7.92
CA THR A 167 -6.04 -0.88 -8.49
C THR A 167 -7.04 -1.25 -7.40
N ILE A 168 -8.33 -0.94 -7.60
CA ILE A 168 -9.37 -1.24 -6.61
C ILE A 168 -10.42 -2.15 -7.25
N PHE A 169 -10.68 -3.29 -6.62
CA PHE A 169 -11.67 -4.28 -7.07
C PHE A 169 -13.07 -3.66 -7.16
N GLY A 170 -13.60 -3.59 -8.37
CA GLY A 170 -14.89 -2.98 -8.68
C GLY A 170 -14.82 -1.52 -9.16
N ILE A 171 -13.74 -0.77 -8.86
CA ILE A 171 -13.47 0.53 -9.47
C ILE A 171 -12.74 0.33 -10.79
N THR A 172 -11.62 -0.38 -10.77
CA THR A 172 -10.87 -0.74 -11.97
C THR A 172 -11.63 -1.82 -12.74
N SER A 173 -12.00 -1.53 -13.99
CA SER A 173 -12.72 -2.47 -14.84
C SER A 173 -11.78 -3.51 -15.45
N TYR A 174 -12.33 -4.65 -15.91
CA TYR A 174 -11.54 -5.65 -16.63
C TYR A 174 -10.96 -5.09 -17.94
N LYS A 175 -11.64 -4.12 -18.57
CA LYS A 175 -11.13 -3.39 -19.74
C LYS A 175 -9.88 -2.57 -19.39
N ASP A 176 -9.86 -1.93 -18.22
CA ASP A 176 -8.72 -1.15 -17.77
C ASP A 176 -7.49 -2.03 -17.53
N TYR A 177 -7.66 -3.22 -16.93
CA TYR A 177 -6.58 -4.21 -16.82
C TYR A 177 -6.03 -4.62 -18.19
N LYS A 178 -6.89 -4.86 -19.20
CA LYS A 178 -6.45 -5.14 -20.56
C LYS A 178 -5.65 -3.98 -21.16
N THR A 179 -6.09 -2.76 -20.93
CA THR A 179 -5.37 -1.58 -21.41
C THR A 179 -4.02 -1.47 -20.71
N LEU A 180 -3.99 -1.63 -19.39
CA LEU A 180 -2.77 -1.58 -18.62
C LEU A 180 -1.77 -2.66 -19.08
N SER A 181 -2.21 -3.92 -19.25
CA SER A 181 -1.34 -5.00 -19.69
C SER A 181 -0.78 -4.82 -21.09
N LYS A 182 -1.53 -4.14 -21.96
CA LYS A 182 -1.06 -3.80 -23.32
C LYS A 182 0.15 -2.86 -23.30
N TYR A 183 0.14 -1.88 -22.41
CA TYR A 183 1.20 -0.84 -22.35
C TYR A 183 2.26 -1.16 -21.29
N TYR A 184 1.93 -1.94 -20.26
CA TYR A 184 2.82 -2.23 -19.15
C TYR A 184 2.65 -3.69 -18.64
N PRO A 185 2.94 -4.72 -19.46
CA PRO A 185 2.76 -6.13 -19.08
C PRO A 185 3.67 -6.52 -17.89
N GLU A 186 4.85 -5.89 -17.76
CA GLU A 186 5.79 -6.09 -16.66
C GLU A 186 5.42 -5.34 -15.36
N ALA A 187 4.25 -4.67 -15.32
CA ALA A 187 3.79 -3.98 -14.12
C ALA A 187 3.63 -4.94 -12.93
N LYS A 188 4.05 -4.48 -11.76
CA LYS A 188 3.66 -5.09 -10.49
C LYS A 188 2.31 -4.53 -10.09
N ILE A 189 1.30 -5.36 -10.00
CA ILE A 189 -0.08 -4.96 -9.68
C ILE A 189 -0.41 -5.34 -8.25
N LEU A 190 -0.96 -4.39 -7.48
CA LEU A 190 -1.62 -4.65 -6.21
C LEU A 190 -3.11 -4.36 -6.35
N ILE A 191 -3.93 -5.39 -6.26
CA ILE A 191 -5.38 -5.27 -6.24
C ILE A 191 -5.82 -5.08 -4.80
N LEU A 192 -6.39 -3.92 -4.52
CA LEU A 192 -7.00 -3.57 -3.24
C LEU A 192 -8.47 -3.96 -3.25
N GLY A 193 -8.96 -4.53 -2.16
CA GLY A 193 -10.38 -4.79 -1.99
C GLY A 193 -11.19 -3.49 -1.91
N TYR A 194 -12.44 -3.55 -2.38
CA TYR A 194 -13.36 -2.42 -2.23
C TYR A 194 -13.77 -2.24 -0.77
N LYS A 195 -13.56 -1.05 -0.23
CA LYS A 195 -13.81 -0.75 1.17
C LYS A 195 -15.15 -0.03 1.35
N ASP A 196 -16.17 -0.76 1.82
CA ASP A 196 -17.49 -0.21 2.20
C ASP A 196 -17.39 0.59 3.52
N LYS A 197 -16.67 1.72 3.47
CA LYS A 197 -16.44 2.62 4.61
C LYS A 197 -16.37 4.07 4.10
N GLY A 198 -16.66 5.04 4.95
CA GLY A 198 -16.63 6.45 4.56
C GLY A 198 -17.54 6.75 3.37
N ARG A 199 -17.05 7.50 2.37
CA ARG A 199 -17.81 7.78 1.14
C ARG A 199 -18.08 6.54 0.29
N GLY A 200 -17.25 5.50 0.42
CA GLY A 200 -17.41 4.25 -0.32
C GLY A 200 -18.76 3.56 -0.10
N ILE A 201 -19.38 3.72 1.08
CA ILE A 201 -20.70 3.13 1.39
C ILE A 201 -21.78 3.65 0.43
N ASN A 202 -21.88 4.96 0.32
CA ASN A 202 -22.92 5.59 -0.52
C ASN A 202 -22.60 5.39 -2.01
N TYR A 203 -21.33 5.52 -2.37
CA TYR A 203 -20.89 5.31 -3.75
C TYR A 203 -21.21 3.90 -4.25
N HIS A 204 -21.02 2.86 -3.41
CA HIS A 204 -21.37 1.49 -3.77
C HIS A 204 -22.89 1.30 -3.98
N LYS A 205 -23.70 1.91 -3.11
CA LYS A 205 -25.18 1.83 -3.21
C LYS A 205 -25.72 2.50 -4.48
N GLU A 206 -25.09 3.60 -4.88
CA GLU A 206 -25.56 4.44 -5.99
C GLU A 206 -24.95 4.02 -7.35
N ASN A 207 -23.79 3.35 -7.34
CA ASN A 207 -23.04 3.02 -8.57
C ASN A 207 -23.07 1.52 -8.88
N LYS A 208 -24.01 1.13 -9.73
CA LYS A 208 -24.15 -0.27 -10.21
C LYS A 208 -22.94 -0.79 -10.99
N ALA A 209 -22.07 0.11 -11.51
CA ALA A 209 -20.87 -0.30 -12.23
C ALA A 209 -19.88 -1.07 -11.32
N ILE A 210 -19.88 -0.83 -10.01
CA ILE A 210 -19.00 -1.55 -9.08
C ILE A 210 -19.29 -3.04 -9.14
N ASN A 211 -20.53 -3.45 -8.93
CA ASN A 211 -20.92 -4.87 -8.96
C ASN A 211 -20.70 -5.49 -10.33
N PHE A 212 -20.93 -4.73 -11.40
CA PHE A 212 -20.66 -5.17 -12.76
C PHE A 212 -19.16 -5.41 -12.98
N ASN A 213 -18.30 -4.47 -12.61
CA ASN A 213 -16.85 -4.59 -12.73
C ASN A 213 -16.32 -5.74 -11.88
N GLN A 214 -16.81 -5.90 -10.65
CA GLN A 214 -16.46 -7.02 -9.78
C GLN A 214 -16.77 -8.35 -10.45
N LYS A 215 -17.99 -8.48 -11.00
CA LYS A 215 -18.39 -9.67 -11.73
C LYS A 215 -17.49 -9.94 -12.93
N GLN A 216 -17.18 -8.93 -13.74
CA GLN A 216 -16.30 -9.07 -14.90
C GLN A 216 -14.90 -9.54 -14.50
N VAL A 217 -14.34 -9.04 -13.42
CA VAL A 217 -13.03 -9.48 -12.91
C VAL A 217 -13.10 -10.91 -12.39
N LEU A 218 -14.17 -11.29 -11.67
CA LEU A 218 -14.36 -12.66 -11.16
C LEU A 218 -14.53 -13.68 -12.29
N ASP A 219 -15.36 -13.35 -13.29
CA ASP A 219 -15.65 -14.23 -14.44
C ASP A 219 -14.42 -14.43 -15.34
N ASN A 220 -13.45 -13.51 -15.30
CA ASN A 220 -12.24 -13.53 -16.12
C ASN A 220 -10.95 -13.60 -15.29
N PHE A 221 -11.00 -14.17 -14.09
CA PHE A 221 -9.89 -14.13 -13.14
C PHE A 221 -8.62 -14.78 -13.69
N GLU A 222 -8.72 -15.94 -14.33
CA GLU A 222 -7.58 -16.64 -14.93
C GLU A 222 -6.88 -15.75 -15.98
N GLY A 223 -7.67 -15.15 -16.88
CA GLY A 223 -7.13 -14.23 -17.88
C GLY A 223 -6.50 -12.97 -17.26
N LEU A 224 -7.03 -12.47 -16.15
CA LEU A 224 -6.41 -11.36 -15.39
C LEU A 224 -5.08 -11.79 -14.78
N TYR A 225 -5.04 -12.98 -14.18
CA TYR A 225 -3.85 -13.52 -13.53
C TYR A 225 -2.68 -13.70 -14.52
N ASP A 226 -2.99 -14.03 -15.76
CA ASP A 226 -2.01 -14.22 -16.82
C ASP A 226 -1.56 -12.93 -17.53
N MET A 227 -2.23 -11.78 -17.23
CA MET A 227 -1.90 -10.50 -17.89
C MET A 227 -0.59 -9.86 -17.43
N PHE A 228 -0.13 -10.17 -16.21
CA PHE A 228 1.00 -9.50 -15.59
C PHE A 228 1.94 -10.50 -14.92
N ASP A 229 3.23 -10.20 -14.96
CA ASP A 229 4.25 -11.03 -14.30
C ASP A 229 4.10 -11.09 -12.77
N THR A 230 3.50 -10.06 -12.18
CA THR A 230 3.32 -9.96 -10.73
C THR A 230 1.96 -9.35 -10.39
N ILE A 231 1.12 -10.15 -9.73
CA ILE A 231 -0.14 -9.69 -9.13
C ILE A 231 -0.13 -10.03 -7.65
N ALA A 232 -0.44 -9.04 -6.82
CA ALA A 232 -0.62 -9.17 -5.39
C ALA A 232 -2.03 -8.67 -4.98
N PHE A 233 -2.48 -9.11 -3.80
CA PHE A 233 -3.80 -8.78 -3.26
C PHE A 233 -3.65 -8.33 -1.81
N ASP A 234 -4.36 -7.28 -1.41
CA ASP A 234 -4.48 -6.98 0.02
C ASP A 234 -5.41 -8.00 0.72
N CYS A 235 -5.41 -8.02 2.04
CA CYS A 235 -6.20 -9.00 2.82
C CYS A 235 -7.71 -8.93 2.49
N LEU A 236 -8.22 -7.76 2.13
CA LEU A 236 -9.63 -7.60 1.75
C LEU A 236 -9.90 -8.17 0.36
N ALA A 237 -9.02 -7.88 -0.62
CA ALA A 237 -9.13 -8.43 -1.97
C ALA A 237 -9.00 -9.95 -1.99
N VAL A 238 -8.11 -10.52 -1.17
CA VAL A 238 -8.00 -11.99 -0.99
C VAL A 238 -9.36 -12.60 -0.65
N LYS A 239 -10.12 -11.96 0.24
CA LYS A 239 -11.45 -12.41 0.66
C LYS A 239 -12.52 -12.15 -0.40
N GLN A 240 -12.56 -10.94 -0.97
CA GLN A 240 -13.58 -10.55 -1.93
C GLN A 240 -13.46 -11.29 -3.27
N LEU A 241 -12.24 -11.63 -3.69
CA LEU A 241 -11.96 -12.39 -4.92
C LEU A 241 -11.92 -13.90 -4.69
N ASP A 242 -12.02 -14.36 -3.42
CA ASP A 242 -11.90 -15.78 -3.05
C ASP A 242 -10.61 -16.43 -3.59
N ILE A 243 -9.48 -15.71 -3.42
CA ILE A 243 -8.18 -16.12 -3.97
C ILE A 243 -7.78 -17.53 -3.52
N LYS A 244 -8.11 -17.90 -2.28
CA LYS A 244 -7.81 -19.23 -1.74
C LYS A 244 -8.32 -20.38 -2.62
N ASN A 245 -9.46 -20.19 -3.27
CA ASN A 245 -10.10 -21.19 -4.12
C ASN A 245 -9.80 -21.00 -5.63
N LYS A 246 -9.05 -19.95 -6.00
CA LYS A 246 -8.76 -19.59 -7.39
C LYS A 246 -7.31 -19.86 -7.81
N VAL A 247 -6.42 -20.01 -6.85
CA VAL A 247 -5.00 -20.31 -7.12
C VAL A 247 -4.62 -21.68 -6.55
N PRO A 248 -3.57 -22.36 -7.05
CA PRO A 248 -3.11 -23.61 -6.48
C PRO A 248 -2.84 -23.46 -4.97
N LYS A 249 -3.18 -24.49 -4.18
CA LYS A 249 -3.06 -24.47 -2.73
C LYS A 249 -1.65 -24.11 -2.28
N GLU A 250 -0.64 -24.68 -2.92
CA GLU A 250 0.77 -24.45 -2.61
C GLU A 250 1.17 -22.99 -2.85
N VAL A 251 0.63 -22.35 -3.90
CA VAL A 251 0.84 -20.93 -4.20
C VAL A 251 0.19 -20.06 -3.12
N TYR A 252 -1.04 -20.39 -2.70
CA TYR A 252 -1.72 -19.68 -1.65
C TYR A 252 -0.96 -19.77 -0.32
N GLU A 253 -0.60 -20.99 0.12
CA GLU A 253 0.09 -21.23 1.39
C GLU A 253 1.49 -20.58 1.44
N LEU A 254 2.18 -20.51 0.30
CA LEU A 254 3.50 -19.87 0.22
C LEU A 254 3.43 -18.34 0.35
N ASN A 255 2.36 -17.72 -0.15
CA ASN A 255 2.27 -16.26 -0.26
C ASN A 255 1.36 -15.61 0.78
N TYR A 256 0.46 -16.38 1.42
CA TYR A 256 -0.45 -15.86 2.42
C TYR A 256 0.19 -15.87 3.80
N LEU A 257 0.58 -14.71 4.28
CA LEU A 257 1.24 -14.52 5.58
C LEU A 257 0.26 -14.13 6.71
N GLY A 258 -1.00 -14.46 6.59
CA GLY A 258 -2.05 -14.18 7.60
C GLY A 258 -2.86 -12.91 7.32
N ASP A 259 -3.93 -12.75 8.09
CA ASP A 259 -4.82 -11.59 8.03
C ASP A 259 -4.20 -10.33 8.66
N ASP A 260 -4.88 -9.20 8.46
CA ASP A 260 -4.56 -7.94 9.16
C ASP A 260 -4.45 -8.16 10.68
N GLY A 261 -3.43 -7.61 11.30
CA GLY A 261 -3.11 -7.81 12.71
C GLY A 261 -2.24 -9.03 12.99
N THR A 262 -1.96 -9.93 12.04
CA THR A 262 -1.01 -11.04 12.23
C THR A 262 0.43 -10.55 12.16
N ARG A 263 0.77 -9.78 11.13
CA ARG A 263 2.10 -9.24 10.87
C ARG A 263 2.11 -7.75 10.57
N SER A 264 0.94 -7.15 10.46
CA SER A 264 0.76 -5.75 10.09
C SER A 264 -0.11 -5.03 11.10
N MET A 265 -0.03 -3.72 11.11
CA MET A 265 -0.94 -2.84 11.83
C MET A 265 -1.16 -1.54 11.08
N TYR A 266 -2.18 -0.79 11.49
CA TYR A 266 -2.50 0.54 10.99
C TYR A 266 -2.19 1.60 12.05
N VAL A 267 -1.59 2.71 11.63
CA VAL A 267 -1.32 3.88 12.46
C VAL A 267 -1.89 5.13 11.77
N ASP A 268 -2.82 5.80 12.41
CA ASP A 268 -3.34 7.11 12.04
C ASP A 268 -2.62 8.19 12.84
N MET A 269 -1.56 8.76 12.28
CA MET A 269 -0.78 9.82 12.93
C MET A 269 -1.58 11.13 13.06
N VAL A 270 -2.55 11.37 12.16
CA VAL A 270 -3.39 12.58 12.16
C VAL A 270 -4.29 12.62 13.39
N ASN A 271 -4.95 11.49 13.67
CA ASN A 271 -5.90 11.36 14.78
C ASN A 271 -5.26 10.73 16.02
N LYS A 272 -3.97 10.41 15.98
CA LYS A 272 -3.21 9.75 17.05
C LYS A 272 -3.87 8.43 17.51
N LYS A 273 -4.23 7.58 16.54
CA LYS A 273 -4.87 6.28 16.76
C LYS A 273 -4.09 5.16 16.08
N PHE A 274 -4.31 3.92 16.56
CA PHE A 274 -3.85 2.72 15.89
C PHE A 274 -4.88 1.60 15.94
N ALA A 275 -4.72 0.60 15.06
CA ALA A 275 -5.61 -0.55 14.95
C ALA A 275 -4.92 -1.73 14.26
N SER A 276 -5.59 -2.88 14.18
CA SER A 276 -5.11 -4.03 13.39
C SER A 276 -5.13 -3.75 11.87
N SER A 277 -6.05 -2.89 11.40
CA SER A 277 -6.12 -2.42 10.01
C SER A 277 -6.88 -1.10 9.91
N SER A 278 -6.80 -0.44 8.76
CA SER A 278 -7.57 0.78 8.46
C SER A 278 -9.10 0.57 8.42
N LEU A 279 -9.54 -0.68 8.36
CA LEU A 279 -10.95 -1.07 8.37
C LEU A 279 -11.48 -1.42 9.77
N SER A 280 -10.60 -1.51 10.76
CA SER A 280 -11.01 -1.86 12.12
C SER A 280 -12.02 -0.86 12.68
N ASN A 281 -13.07 -1.38 13.34
CA ASN A 281 -14.02 -0.56 14.10
C ASN A 281 -13.48 -0.19 15.48
N LYS A 282 -12.45 -0.89 15.96
CA LYS A 282 -11.82 -0.64 17.26
C LYS A 282 -10.50 0.09 17.04
N LEU A 283 -10.46 1.34 17.47
CA LEU A 283 -9.30 2.21 17.43
C LEU A 283 -8.80 2.45 18.85
N TYR A 284 -7.49 2.45 19.02
CA TYR A 284 -6.82 2.70 20.29
C TYR A 284 -6.02 3.99 20.21
N ASP A 285 -5.77 4.65 21.33
CA ASP A 285 -4.90 5.84 21.41
C ASP A 285 -3.44 5.45 21.22
N LEU A 286 -2.69 6.23 20.44
CA LEU A 286 -1.24 6.02 20.27
C LEU A 286 -0.52 6.04 21.61
N THR A 287 0.41 5.11 21.75
CA THR A 287 1.40 5.10 22.85
C THR A 287 2.79 5.38 22.30
N ASN A 288 3.79 5.43 23.17
CA ASN A 288 5.16 5.73 22.76
C ASN A 288 5.96 4.49 22.29
N ASN A 289 5.34 3.30 22.30
CA ASN A 289 6.03 2.04 22.01
C ASN A 289 5.26 1.20 21.01
N ILE A 290 5.90 0.93 19.86
CA ILE A 290 5.29 0.17 18.75
C ILE A 290 5.02 -1.29 19.12
N LYS A 291 5.87 -1.92 19.93
CA LYS A 291 5.67 -3.29 20.40
C LYS A 291 4.41 -3.42 21.26
N ASP A 292 4.20 -2.48 22.17
CA ASP A 292 3.03 -2.48 23.03
C ASP A 292 1.75 -2.26 22.21
N MET A 293 1.78 -1.32 21.26
CA MET A 293 0.67 -1.11 20.33
C MET A 293 0.37 -2.37 19.52
N PHE A 294 1.41 -3.02 18.99
CA PHE A 294 1.22 -4.23 18.20
C PHE A 294 0.64 -5.37 19.04
N ASN A 295 1.10 -5.57 20.27
CA ASN A 295 0.56 -6.60 21.17
C ASN A 295 -0.94 -6.41 21.48
N ILE A 296 -1.46 -5.18 21.45
CA ILE A 296 -2.90 -4.90 21.65
C ILE A 296 -3.73 -5.32 20.44
N VAL A 297 -3.20 -5.19 19.22
CA VAL A 297 -3.96 -5.44 17.97
C VAL A 297 -3.61 -6.74 17.29
N LYS A 298 -2.56 -7.42 17.74
CA LYS A 298 -2.08 -8.69 17.21
C LYS A 298 -3.15 -9.79 17.41
N LYS A 299 -3.33 -10.60 16.37
CA LYS A 299 -4.24 -11.77 16.36
C LYS A 299 -3.48 -13.08 16.49
#